data_8a40fe86292fdb13715bc2297d41603a
#
_entry.id   8a40fe86292fdb13715bc2297d41603a
#
_cell.length_a   1.000
_cell.length_b   1.000
_cell.length_c   1.000
_cell.angle_alpha   90.00
_cell.angle_beta   90.00
_cell.angle_gamma   90.00
#
_symmetry.space_group_name_H-M   'P 1'
#
loop_
_entity.id
_entity.type
_entity.pdbx_description
1 polymer ?
#
loop_
_entity_poly.entity_id
_entity_poly.type
_entity_poly.pdbx_seq_one_letter_code
_entity_poly.pdbx_strand_id
1 'polypeptide(L)'
;MRLVATYADGWNFSGGSVAEFAHKLEALDRACEVAGRDRSTVEVSVQRRVGSNPEERQAALEYGREVARQGCDHLVLYLDPRSGPDGLRLLADEVARPLRDEFGV
;
A
#
# COMPACT_ATOMS: atom_id res chain seq x y z
N MET A 1 0.16 -16.05 7.69
CA MET A 1 -0.99 -15.17 8.08
C MET A 1 -1.64 -15.52 9.42
N ARG A 2 -1.54 -16.74 9.89
CA ARG A 2 -2.13 -17.13 11.17
C ARG A 2 -1.63 -16.29 12.35
N LEU A 3 -0.31 -16.04 12.42
CA LEU A 3 0.28 -15.21 13.47
C LEU A 3 -0.18 -13.76 13.39
N VAL A 4 -0.29 -13.23 12.17
CA VAL A 4 -0.80 -11.88 11.95
C VAL A 4 -2.24 -11.77 12.44
N ALA A 5 -3.09 -12.71 12.04
CA ALA A 5 -4.49 -12.70 12.43
C ALA A 5 -4.69 -12.85 13.95
N THR A 6 -3.77 -13.55 14.64
CA THR A 6 -3.89 -13.80 16.06
C THR A 6 -3.32 -12.66 16.91
N TYR A 7 -2.17 -12.09 16.53
CA TYR A 7 -1.41 -11.21 17.41
C TYR A 7 -1.11 -9.80 16.87
N ALA A 8 -1.17 -9.58 15.55
CA ALA A 8 -0.70 -8.33 14.98
C ALA A 8 -1.78 -7.26 14.92
N ASP A 9 -1.36 -6.00 15.07
CA ASP A 9 -2.22 -4.84 14.85
C ASP A 9 -2.25 -4.42 13.39
N GLY A 10 -1.24 -4.81 12.62
CA GLY A 10 -1.12 -4.46 11.21
C GLY A 10 -0.36 -5.51 10.41
N TRP A 11 -0.56 -5.46 9.11
CA TRP A 11 0.17 -6.26 8.15
C TRP A 11 0.70 -5.37 7.03
N ASN A 12 1.98 -5.50 6.71
CA ASN A 12 2.64 -4.72 5.67
C ASN A 12 3.00 -5.60 4.47
N PHE A 13 2.52 -5.20 3.29
CA PHE A 13 2.94 -5.80 2.03
C PHE A 13 4.14 -5.00 1.50
N SER A 14 5.29 -5.64 1.49
CA SER A 14 6.57 -4.96 1.23
C SER A 14 6.90 -4.77 -0.25
N GLY A 15 5.95 -4.99 -1.13
CA GLY A 15 6.09 -4.82 -2.57
C GLY A 15 5.64 -6.04 -3.33
N GLY A 16 5.36 -5.83 -4.59
CA GLY A 16 4.84 -6.83 -5.50
C GLY A 16 3.69 -6.27 -6.33
N SER A 17 3.12 -7.08 -7.18
CA SER A 17 2.03 -6.67 -8.06
C SER A 17 0.71 -6.50 -7.30
N VAL A 18 -0.23 -5.80 -7.93
CA VAL A 18 -1.60 -5.70 -7.43
C VAL A 18 -2.23 -7.08 -7.26
N ALA A 19 -1.97 -8.00 -8.19
CA ALA A 19 -2.49 -9.37 -8.11
C ALA A 19 -1.91 -10.14 -6.93
N GLU A 20 -0.62 -9.98 -6.65
CA GLU A 20 0.02 -10.58 -5.48
C GLU A 20 -0.55 -10.02 -4.18
N PHE A 21 -0.77 -8.71 -4.13
CA PHE A 21 -1.41 -8.06 -2.99
C PHE A 21 -2.80 -8.64 -2.75
N ALA A 22 -3.62 -8.73 -3.78
CA ALA A 22 -4.96 -9.29 -3.69
C ALA A 22 -4.96 -10.72 -3.14
N HIS A 23 -4.03 -11.55 -3.63
CA HIS A 23 -3.89 -12.93 -3.19
C HIS A 23 -3.50 -13.00 -1.69
N LYS A 24 -2.56 -12.18 -1.26
CA LYS A 24 -2.15 -12.11 0.14
C LYS A 24 -3.26 -11.59 1.05
N LEU A 25 -4.01 -10.61 0.56
CA LEU A 25 -5.13 -10.04 1.30
C LEU A 25 -6.23 -11.08 1.53
N GLU A 26 -6.53 -11.91 0.53
CA GLU A 26 -7.46 -13.03 0.68
C GLU A 26 -6.97 -14.02 1.74
N ALA A 27 -5.68 -14.31 1.78
CA ALA A 27 -5.10 -15.18 2.80
C ALA A 27 -5.26 -14.58 4.19
N LEU A 28 -5.09 -13.27 4.34
CA LEU A 28 -5.30 -12.58 5.60
C LEU A 28 -6.78 -12.65 6.01
N ASP A 29 -7.69 -12.42 5.08
CA ASP A 29 -9.13 -12.51 5.33
C ASP A 29 -9.52 -13.89 5.87
N ARG A 30 -9.04 -14.96 5.22
CA ARG A 30 -9.29 -16.32 5.65
C ARG A 30 -8.69 -16.62 7.02
N ALA A 31 -7.48 -16.14 7.28
CA ALA A 31 -6.82 -16.35 8.57
C ALA A 31 -7.55 -15.65 9.70
N CYS A 32 -8.04 -14.43 9.46
CA CYS A 32 -8.86 -13.70 10.45
C CYS A 32 -10.18 -14.42 10.71
N GLU A 33 -10.81 -14.95 9.69
CA GLU A 33 -12.06 -15.70 9.81
C GLU A 33 -11.85 -16.95 10.69
N VAL A 34 -10.77 -17.70 10.45
CA VAL A 34 -10.42 -18.88 11.26
C VAL A 34 -10.12 -18.48 12.71
N ALA A 35 -9.42 -17.36 12.92
CA ALA A 35 -9.05 -16.89 14.26
C ALA A 35 -10.21 -16.23 15.01
N GLY A 36 -11.34 -15.99 14.35
CA GLY A 36 -12.47 -15.28 14.94
C GLY A 36 -12.19 -13.79 15.14
N ARG A 37 -11.33 -13.21 14.32
CA ARG A 37 -10.95 -11.81 14.40
C ARG A 37 -11.60 -10.99 13.30
N ASP A 38 -12.09 -9.80 13.65
CA ASP A 38 -12.59 -8.84 12.68
C ASP A 38 -11.40 -8.31 11.84
N ARG A 39 -11.42 -8.58 10.54
CA ARG A 39 -10.38 -8.16 9.60
C ARG A 39 -10.16 -6.64 9.61
N SER A 40 -11.20 -5.86 9.87
CA SER A 40 -11.11 -4.39 9.90
C SER A 40 -10.23 -3.86 11.04
N THR A 41 -9.91 -4.69 12.02
CA THR A 41 -9.02 -4.31 13.13
C THR A 41 -7.54 -4.49 12.79
N VAL A 42 -7.23 -5.07 11.64
CA VAL A 42 -5.85 -5.21 11.16
C VAL A 42 -5.58 -4.10 10.15
N GLU A 43 -4.65 -3.20 10.46
CA GLU A 43 -4.24 -2.17 9.52
C GLU A 43 -3.43 -2.81 8.39
N VAL A 44 -3.80 -2.52 7.15
CA VAL A 44 -3.10 -3.03 5.97
C VAL A 44 -2.30 -1.90 5.35
N SER A 45 -0.98 -2.07 5.31
CA SER A 45 -0.09 -1.12 4.66
C SER A 45 0.64 -1.75 3.49
N VAL A 46 0.98 -0.93 2.52
CA VAL A 46 1.75 -1.32 1.34
C VAL A 46 2.89 -0.34 1.19
N GLN A 47 4.10 -0.84 0.91
CA GLN A 47 5.21 0.04 0.57
C GLN A 47 5.66 -0.22 -0.86
N ARG A 48 5.99 0.87 -1.55
CA ARG A 48 6.39 0.81 -2.95
C ARG A 48 7.48 1.82 -3.23
N ARG A 49 8.52 1.35 -3.93
CA ARG A 49 9.53 2.23 -4.47
C ARG A 49 9.01 2.89 -5.73
N VAL A 50 9.28 4.20 -5.88
CA VAL A 50 8.88 4.98 -7.05
C VAL A 50 10.13 5.55 -7.70
N GLY A 51 10.27 5.35 -9.00
CA GLY A 51 11.36 5.96 -9.76
C GLY A 51 11.12 7.45 -10.00
N SER A 52 12.14 8.12 -10.53
CA SER A 52 12.15 9.57 -10.63
C SER A 52 11.57 10.12 -11.94
N ASN A 53 11.10 9.27 -12.86
CA ASN A 53 10.55 9.74 -14.13
C ASN A 53 9.01 9.81 -14.10
N PRO A 54 8.40 10.60 -15.03
CA PRO A 54 6.94 10.75 -15.05
C PRO A 54 6.17 9.45 -15.22
N GLU A 55 6.67 8.53 -16.01
CA GLU A 55 6.01 7.24 -16.26
C GLU A 55 5.93 6.40 -15.00
N GLU A 56 7.00 6.39 -14.21
CA GLU A 56 7.03 5.65 -12.95
C GLU A 56 6.12 6.29 -11.89
N ARG A 57 6.02 7.63 -11.88
CA ARG A 57 5.08 8.32 -11.00
C ARG A 57 3.63 8.00 -11.37
N GLN A 58 3.32 7.99 -12.67
CA GLN A 58 1.99 7.62 -13.12
C GLN A 58 1.65 6.17 -12.79
N ALA A 59 2.60 5.26 -12.97
CA ALA A 59 2.42 3.86 -12.59
C ALA A 59 2.19 3.72 -11.09
N ALA A 60 2.89 4.50 -10.26
CA ALA A 60 2.70 4.49 -8.82
C ALA A 60 1.32 5.01 -8.42
N LEU A 61 0.81 6.02 -9.10
CA LEU A 61 -0.53 6.55 -8.86
C LEU A 61 -1.61 5.51 -9.17
N GLU A 62 -1.49 4.84 -10.30
CA GLU A 62 -2.42 3.78 -10.70
C GLU A 62 -2.37 2.60 -9.74
N TYR A 63 -1.17 2.19 -9.35
CA TYR A 63 -0.97 1.14 -8.35
C TYR A 63 -1.61 1.52 -7.01
N GLY A 64 -1.38 2.75 -6.56
CA GLY A 64 -1.95 3.24 -5.31
C GLY A 64 -3.47 3.23 -5.32
N ARG A 65 -4.08 3.62 -6.44
CA ARG A 65 -5.53 3.57 -6.59
C ARG A 65 -6.06 2.13 -6.48
N GLU A 66 -5.40 1.18 -7.12
CA GLU A 66 -5.83 -0.21 -7.07
C GLU A 66 -5.70 -0.83 -5.68
N VAL A 67 -4.57 -0.64 -5.00
CA VAL A 67 -4.42 -1.21 -3.65
C VAL A 67 -5.35 -0.52 -2.65
N ALA A 68 -5.61 0.77 -2.82
CA ALA A 68 -6.57 1.50 -1.97
C ALA A 68 -7.99 0.94 -2.14
N ARG A 69 -8.41 0.69 -3.38
CA ARG A 69 -9.72 0.08 -3.65
C ARG A 69 -9.86 -1.30 -3.05
N GLN A 70 -8.76 -2.04 -2.94
CA GLN A 70 -8.75 -3.38 -2.36
C GLN A 70 -8.68 -3.40 -0.84
N GLY A 71 -8.45 -2.26 -0.21
CA GLY A 71 -8.46 -2.16 1.24
C GLY A 71 -7.12 -1.81 1.89
N CYS A 72 -6.18 -1.25 1.14
CA CYS A 72 -4.97 -0.69 1.71
C CYS A 72 -5.33 0.55 2.54
N ASP A 73 -4.94 0.54 3.82
CA ASP A 73 -5.22 1.64 4.74
C ASP A 73 -4.11 2.69 4.73
N HIS A 74 -2.88 2.28 4.46
CA HIS A 74 -1.72 3.15 4.51
C HIS A 74 -0.72 2.77 3.41
N LEU A 75 -0.43 3.71 2.53
CA LEU A 75 0.52 3.51 1.44
C LEU A 75 1.80 4.28 1.73
N VAL A 76 2.92 3.58 1.78
CA VAL A 76 4.24 4.17 1.99
C VAL A 76 4.96 4.19 0.64
N LEU A 77 5.27 5.39 0.17
CA LEU A 77 6.03 5.58 -1.07
C LEU A 77 7.42 6.06 -0.73
N TYR A 78 8.42 5.46 -1.34
CA TYR A 78 9.80 5.90 -1.14
C TYR A 78 10.53 5.97 -2.48
N LEU A 79 11.50 6.87 -2.55
CA LEU A 79 12.28 7.07 -3.75
C LEU A 79 13.78 7.02 -3.44
N ASP A 80 14.56 6.92 -4.51
CA ASP A 80 16.01 6.95 -4.40
C ASP A 80 16.43 8.30 -3.78
N PRO A 81 17.29 8.29 -2.74
CA PRO A 81 17.79 9.52 -2.14
C PRO A 81 18.41 10.49 -3.15
N ARG A 82 18.93 9.99 -4.27
CA ARG A 82 19.50 10.82 -5.34
C ARG A 82 18.46 11.63 -6.10
N SER A 83 17.18 11.32 -5.94
CA SER A 83 16.10 12.11 -6.55
C SER A 83 16.00 13.53 -5.97
N GLY A 84 16.49 13.73 -4.75
CA GLY A 84 16.57 15.04 -4.11
C GLY A 84 15.23 15.63 -3.73
N PRO A 85 15.25 16.91 -3.27
CA PRO A 85 14.02 17.61 -2.87
C PRO A 85 12.99 17.75 -3.98
N ASP A 86 13.44 17.96 -5.22
CA ASP A 86 12.54 18.10 -6.37
C ASP A 86 11.82 16.80 -6.67
N GLY A 87 12.51 15.66 -6.58
CA GLY A 87 11.90 14.35 -6.76
C GLY A 87 10.85 14.07 -5.71
N LEU A 88 11.13 14.41 -4.46
CA LEU A 88 10.17 14.27 -3.38
C LEU A 88 8.94 15.14 -3.58
N ARG A 89 9.13 16.39 -4.01
CA ARG A 89 8.02 17.30 -4.27
C ARG A 89 7.12 16.79 -5.39
N LEU A 90 7.70 16.29 -6.48
CA LEU A 90 6.95 15.74 -7.60
C LEU A 90 6.16 14.48 -7.18
N LEU A 91 6.77 13.62 -6.37
CA LEU A 91 6.08 12.46 -5.83
C LEU A 91 4.90 12.88 -4.95
N ALA A 92 5.11 13.87 -4.09
CA ALA A 92 4.04 14.39 -3.23
C ALA A 92 2.89 14.97 -4.04
N ASP A 93 3.20 15.82 -5.03
CA ASP A 93 2.17 16.53 -5.79
C ASP A 93 1.44 15.64 -6.79
N GLU A 94 2.15 14.73 -7.45
CA GLU A 94 1.59 13.93 -8.54
C GLU A 94 1.02 12.60 -8.08
N VAL A 95 1.44 12.08 -6.95
CA VAL A 95 1.06 10.74 -6.48
C VAL A 95 0.41 10.77 -5.10
N ALA A 96 1.15 11.23 -4.09
CA ALA A 96 0.69 11.14 -2.70
C ALA A 96 -0.56 11.99 -2.44
N ARG A 97 -0.57 13.22 -2.92
CA ARG A 97 -1.70 14.14 -2.70
C ARG A 97 -2.99 13.67 -3.37
N PRO A 98 -2.97 13.27 -4.67
CA PRO A 98 -4.19 12.71 -5.27
C PRO A 98 -4.72 11.48 -4.54
N LEU A 99 -3.85 10.58 -4.11
CA LEU A 99 -4.27 9.38 -3.38
C LEU A 99 -4.85 9.72 -2.02
N ARG A 100 -4.26 10.67 -1.32
CA ARG A 100 -4.78 11.13 -0.03
C ARG A 100 -6.14 11.79 -0.18
N ASP A 101 -6.32 12.60 -1.21
CA ASP A 101 -7.59 13.28 -1.48
C ASP A 101 -8.69 12.30 -1.87
N GLU A 102 -8.35 11.27 -2.65
CA GLU A 102 -9.32 10.28 -3.12
C GLU A 102 -9.65 9.21 -2.07
N PHE A 103 -8.66 8.74 -1.31
CA PHE A 103 -8.80 7.56 -0.45
C PHE A 103 -8.38 7.78 1.00
N GLY A 104 -7.64 8.82 1.31
CA GLY A 104 -7.11 9.06 2.65
C GLY A 104 -5.92 8.19 3.04
N VAL A 105 -5.28 7.55 2.09
CA VAL A 105 -4.15 6.63 2.37
C VAL A 105 -2.82 7.34 2.53
#